data_3d41c463dcd72a2583b950e9cac009c2
#
_entry.id   3d41c463dcd72a2583b950e9cac009c2
#
_cell.length_a   1.000
_cell.length_b   1.000
_cell.length_c   1.000
_cell.angle_alpha   90.00
_cell.angle_beta   90.00
_cell.angle_gamma   90.00
#
_symmetry.space_group_name_H-M   'P 1'
#
loop_
_entity.id
_entity.type
_entity.pdbx_description
1 polymer ?
#
loop_
_entity_poly.entity_id
_entity_poly.type
_entity_poly.pdbx_seq_one_letter_code
_entity_poly.pdbx_strand_id
1 'polypeptide(L)'
;MPATELADCFQEPEGSSAESGDVAFGSGLHQVPGGDEFRAKSVMSWHYYFPLFLYDTEKYVWWQRDLAHNVFGPTVFGGADKELKKIGGGQFLTEFGICLPGSSRPDYWGTQECEWVMQRADQHGLSWCYWDTSDLGVLWNSEGNAVNTAVDILSRPYPMSVPGTQLRYSFDKNTKIFKLEFQSIEDISTPGKIYLPSNIYGENRYFKHSEDLEVRLSDEDSQLLDITVKKDSVTTTNSWLVVGVTSELPSIRSNNWLDTFLSFIPFLSR
;
A
#
# COMPACT_ATOMS: atom_id res chain seq x y z
N MET A 1 22.93 14.86 -19.10
CA MET A 1 22.61 16.19 -18.52
C MET A 1 23.90 16.86 -18.10
N PRO A 2 24.14 18.11 -18.46
CA PRO A 2 25.26 18.88 -17.92
C PRO A 2 25.02 19.12 -16.42
N ALA A 3 26.11 19.16 -15.63
CA ALA A 3 26.08 19.31 -14.17
C ALA A 3 25.38 20.61 -13.69
N THR A 4 25.21 21.58 -14.53
CA THR A 4 24.48 22.83 -14.27
C THR A 4 22.97 22.69 -14.16
N GLU A 5 22.35 21.72 -14.88
CA GLU A 5 20.90 21.49 -14.79
C GLU A 5 20.48 20.76 -13.50
N LEU A 6 21.39 20.00 -12.89
CA LEU A 6 21.11 19.37 -11.57
C LEU A 6 21.15 20.39 -10.41
N ALA A 7 21.96 21.44 -10.53
CA ALA A 7 22.09 22.45 -9.48
C ALA A 7 20.82 23.29 -9.32
N ASP A 8 20.09 23.58 -10.40
CA ASP A 8 18.85 24.33 -10.36
C ASP A 8 17.68 23.57 -9.73
N CYS A 9 17.75 22.23 -9.69
CA CYS A 9 16.74 21.41 -9.00
C CYS A 9 16.81 21.48 -7.47
N PHE A 10 17.94 21.92 -6.91
CA PHE A 10 18.20 21.94 -5.46
C PHE A 10 18.30 23.34 -4.87
N GLN A 11 18.03 24.40 -5.63
CA GLN A 11 17.98 25.77 -5.08
C GLN A 11 16.71 25.94 -4.24
N GLU A 12 16.89 26.18 -2.94
CA GLU A 12 15.78 26.65 -2.10
C GLU A 12 15.33 28.04 -2.57
N PRO A 13 14.02 28.30 -2.66
CA PRO A 13 13.55 29.64 -2.98
C PRO A 13 13.94 30.61 -1.85
N GLU A 14 14.67 31.66 -2.17
CA GLU A 14 14.93 32.77 -1.24
C GLU A 14 13.58 33.32 -0.74
N GLY A 15 13.27 33.09 0.53
CA GLY A 15 12.10 33.67 1.20
C GLY A 15 11.02 32.72 1.71
N SER A 16 11.20 31.41 1.69
CA SER A 16 10.30 30.52 2.44
C SER A 16 10.64 30.56 3.93
N SER A 17 9.96 31.42 4.69
CA SER A 17 9.84 31.21 6.13
C SER A 17 9.21 29.86 6.34
N ALA A 18 9.97 28.88 6.81
CA ALA A 18 9.46 27.60 7.26
C ALA A 18 8.41 27.90 8.35
N GLU A 19 7.14 27.77 8.02
CA GLU A 19 6.10 27.71 9.05
C GLU A 19 6.44 26.52 9.93
N SER A 20 6.68 26.80 11.19
CA SER A 20 7.06 25.84 12.23
C SER A 20 5.96 24.78 12.40
N GLY A 21 6.06 23.71 11.65
CA GLY A 21 5.12 22.60 11.63
C GLY A 21 5.33 21.62 10.47
N ASP A 22 5.99 22.03 9.42
CA ASP A 22 6.35 21.12 8.32
C ASP A 22 7.64 20.37 8.67
N VAL A 23 7.46 19.31 9.48
CA VAL A 23 8.57 18.40 9.73
C VAL A 23 8.89 17.68 8.42
N ALA A 24 9.94 18.21 7.76
CA ALA A 24 10.91 17.48 6.97
C ALA A 24 10.41 16.41 5.98
N PHE A 25 9.44 16.72 5.13
CA PHE A 25 9.21 15.98 3.91
C PHE A 25 9.14 16.94 2.73
N GLY A 26 10.30 17.33 2.28
CA GLY A 26 10.45 17.99 1.00
C GLY A 26 11.53 17.28 0.22
N SER A 27 11.28 16.89 -1.01
CA SER A 27 12.31 16.39 -1.92
C SER A 27 13.31 17.49 -2.29
N GLY A 28 13.01 18.75 -1.95
CA GLY A 28 13.72 19.91 -2.48
C GLY A 28 13.41 20.21 -3.94
N LEU A 29 12.54 19.40 -4.57
CA LEU A 29 12.19 19.55 -5.97
C LEU A 29 10.94 20.44 -6.14
N HIS A 30 10.95 21.26 -7.17
CA HIS A 30 9.77 22.06 -7.56
C HIS A 30 8.92 21.37 -8.62
N GLN A 31 9.52 20.45 -9.36
CA GLN A 31 8.91 19.66 -10.41
C GLN A 31 9.67 18.34 -10.56
N VAL A 32 9.13 17.40 -11.30
CA VAL A 32 9.86 16.17 -11.66
C VAL A 32 11.11 16.50 -12.47
N PRO A 33 12.23 15.77 -12.28
CA PRO A 33 13.42 15.95 -13.10
C PRO A 33 13.10 15.87 -14.60
N GLY A 34 13.54 16.86 -15.36
CA GLY A 34 13.27 16.98 -16.79
C GLY A 34 11.99 17.76 -17.14
N GLY A 35 11.17 18.16 -16.17
CA GLY A 35 9.98 18.97 -16.38
C GLY A 35 8.68 18.21 -16.50
N ASP A 36 7.59 18.93 -16.71
CA ASP A 36 6.21 18.41 -16.67
C ASP A 36 5.95 17.26 -17.66
N GLU A 37 6.64 17.23 -18.78
CA GLU A 37 6.52 16.14 -19.79
C GLU A 37 6.95 14.76 -19.26
N PHE A 38 7.73 14.73 -18.17
CA PHE A 38 8.19 13.51 -17.53
C PHE A 38 7.33 13.08 -16.31
N ARG A 39 6.30 13.83 -15.96
CA ARG A 39 5.43 13.48 -14.82
C ARG A 39 4.90 12.06 -14.88
N ALA A 40 4.39 11.62 -16.02
CA ALA A 40 3.86 10.27 -16.20
C ALA A 40 4.93 9.16 -16.20
N LYS A 41 6.21 9.52 -16.18
CA LYS A 41 7.35 8.61 -16.22
C LYS A 41 8.24 8.69 -14.98
N SER A 42 7.88 9.55 -14.03
CA SER A 42 8.65 9.78 -12.81
C SER A 42 8.00 9.15 -11.60
N VAL A 43 8.80 8.61 -10.72
CA VAL A 43 8.36 8.00 -9.46
C VAL A 43 9.22 8.57 -8.34
N MET A 44 8.57 9.14 -7.32
CA MET A 44 9.21 9.56 -6.09
C MET A 44 9.45 8.33 -5.21
N SER A 45 10.72 8.04 -4.93
CA SER A 45 11.16 6.99 -4.02
C SER A 45 11.34 7.56 -2.62
N TRP A 46 10.82 6.87 -1.60
CA TRP A 46 10.98 7.27 -0.22
C TRP A 46 10.96 6.06 0.72
N HIS A 47 11.41 6.25 1.97
CA HIS A 47 11.55 5.21 2.96
C HIS A 47 10.75 5.55 4.21
N TYR A 48 10.29 4.51 4.93
CA TYR A 48 9.63 4.66 6.21
C TYR A 48 10.25 3.77 7.27
N TYR A 49 10.82 4.40 8.29
CA TYR A 49 11.28 3.74 9.51
C TYR A 49 10.87 4.58 10.70
N PHE A 50 10.24 3.97 11.69
CA PHE A 50 9.96 4.68 12.92
C PHE A 50 11.23 4.78 13.77
N PRO A 51 11.76 5.98 14.04
CA PRO A 51 13.10 6.15 14.59
C PRO A 51 13.33 5.42 15.92
N LEU A 52 12.34 5.33 16.80
CA LEU A 52 12.48 4.67 18.09
C LEU A 52 12.69 3.16 17.96
N PHE A 53 12.27 2.55 16.87
CA PHE A 53 12.49 1.12 16.62
C PHE A 53 13.92 0.80 16.18
N LEU A 54 14.65 1.78 15.67
CA LEU A 54 16.06 1.63 15.29
C LEU A 54 16.97 1.49 16.51
N TYR A 55 16.53 1.96 17.70
CA TYR A 55 17.36 2.02 18.90
C TYR A 55 17.04 0.96 19.95
N ASP A 56 15.80 0.55 20.10
CA ASP A 56 15.42 -0.48 21.08
C ASP A 56 14.22 -1.31 20.59
N THR A 57 14.54 -2.42 19.93
CA THR A 57 13.56 -3.37 19.42
C THR A 57 13.08 -4.37 20.47
N GLU A 58 13.68 -4.41 21.66
CA GLU A 58 13.37 -5.40 22.69
C GLU A 58 12.28 -4.97 23.66
N LYS A 59 12.10 -3.66 23.84
CA LYS A 59 11.17 -3.09 24.80
C LYS A 59 10.08 -2.28 24.13
N TYR A 60 9.13 -2.99 23.57
CA TYR A 60 7.96 -2.33 23.04
C TYR A 60 7.09 -1.74 24.14
N VAL A 61 6.86 -0.43 24.08
CA VAL A 61 5.97 0.28 24.96
C VAL A 61 4.76 0.77 24.18
N TRP A 62 3.55 0.55 24.68
CA TRP A 62 2.30 0.88 23.99
C TRP A 62 2.23 2.34 23.49
N TRP A 63 2.79 3.29 24.21
CA TRP A 63 2.80 4.70 23.81
C TRP A 63 3.72 4.97 22.61
N GLN A 64 4.78 4.18 22.43
CA GLN A 64 5.65 4.29 21.24
C GLN A 64 4.89 3.87 19.98
N ARG A 65 4.10 2.80 20.07
CA ARG A 65 3.21 2.39 18.99
C ARG A 65 2.17 3.44 18.69
N ASP A 66 1.54 3.98 19.74
CA ASP A 66 0.54 5.03 19.59
C ASP A 66 1.12 6.26 18.89
N LEU A 67 2.31 6.68 19.27
CA LEU A 67 3.04 7.76 18.61
C LEU A 67 3.37 7.43 17.16
N ALA A 68 3.87 6.20 16.88
CA ALA A 68 4.19 5.76 15.53
C ALA A 68 2.98 5.75 14.60
N HIS A 69 1.88 5.17 15.07
CA HIS A 69 0.74 4.87 14.22
C HIS A 69 -0.26 6.04 14.11
N ASN A 70 -0.37 6.89 15.14
CA ASN A 70 -1.36 7.96 15.18
C ASN A 70 -0.78 9.36 14.94
N VAL A 71 0.53 9.54 15.04
CA VAL A 71 1.17 10.85 14.89
C VAL A 71 2.26 10.81 13.83
N PHE A 72 3.34 10.09 14.09
CA PHE A 72 4.53 10.13 13.22
C PHE A 72 4.23 9.54 11.83
N GLY A 73 3.72 8.33 11.76
CA GLY A 73 3.44 7.67 10.48
C GLY A 73 2.46 8.43 9.60
N PRO A 74 1.26 8.85 10.09
CA PRO A 74 0.35 9.67 9.32
C PRO A 74 0.96 10.97 8.81
N THR A 75 1.84 11.59 9.60
CA THR A 75 2.57 12.80 9.18
C THR A 75 3.52 12.51 8.02
N VAL A 76 4.26 11.39 8.10
CA VAL A 76 5.19 10.96 7.04
C VAL A 76 4.45 10.64 5.74
N PHE A 77 3.44 9.77 5.80
CA PHE A 77 2.66 9.41 4.61
C PHE A 77 1.93 10.61 4.02
N GLY A 78 1.34 11.46 4.86
CA GLY A 78 0.67 12.69 4.41
C GLY A 78 1.64 13.71 3.83
N GLY A 79 2.87 13.78 4.33
CA GLY A 79 3.95 14.61 3.77
C GLY A 79 4.36 14.14 2.37
N ALA A 80 4.54 12.82 2.18
CA ALA A 80 4.82 12.24 0.88
C ALA A 80 3.71 12.54 -0.14
N ASP A 81 2.44 12.44 0.27
CA ASP A 81 1.30 12.79 -0.59
C ASP A 81 1.27 14.27 -0.99
N LYS A 82 1.57 15.17 -0.04
CA LYS A 82 1.66 16.61 -0.33
C LYS A 82 2.77 16.90 -1.33
N GLU A 83 3.93 16.29 -1.13
CA GLU A 83 5.06 16.45 -2.03
C GLU A 83 4.74 15.93 -3.43
N LEU A 84 4.14 14.74 -3.53
CA LEU A 84 3.70 14.19 -4.81
C LEU A 84 2.71 15.12 -5.54
N LYS A 85 1.76 15.72 -4.82
CA LYS A 85 0.81 16.69 -5.41
C LYS A 85 1.51 17.93 -5.96
N LYS A 86 2.59 18.35 -5.32
CA LYS A 86 3.40 19.51 -5.73
C LYS A 86 4.23 19.19 -6.97
N ILE A 87 5.00 18.12 -6.95
CA ILE A 87 5.94 17.80 -8.02
C ILE A 87 5.34 16.97 -9.16
N GLY A 88 4.31 16.15 -8.86
CA GLY A 88 3.71 15.20 -9.80
C GLY A 88 4.43 13.87 -9.86
N GLY A 89 3.98 12.99 -10.76
CA GLY A 89 4.52 11.62 -10.88
C GLY A 89 3.75 10.60 -10.03
N GLY A 90 4.36 9.44 -9.84
CA GLY A 90 3.93 8.41 -8.89
C GLY A 90 4.79 8.39 -7.63
N GLN A 91 4.41 7.57 -6.66
CA GLN A 91 5.25 7.35 -5.47
C GLN A 91 5.45 5.86 -5.19
N PHE A 92 6.57 5.54 -4.56
CA PHE A 92 6.98 4.19 -4.24
C PHE A 92 7.66 4.16 -2.88
N LEU A 93 7.12 3.38 -1.93
CA LEU A 93 7.76 3.10 -0.65
C LEU A 93 8.85 2.05 -0.88
N THR A 94 10.06 2.52 -1.19
CA THR A 94 11.15 1.65 -1.61
C THR A 94 11.84 0.94 -0.45
N GLU A 95 11.64 1.41 0.78
CA GLU A 95 12.10 0.72 1.97
C GLU A 95 11.15 0.90 3.15
N PHE A 96 10.87 -0.19 3.83
CA PHE A 96 10.45 -0.26 5.22
C PHE A 96 10.95 -1.59 5.78
N GLY A 97 11.14 -1.69 7.09
CA GLY A 97 11.69 -2.93 7.62
C GLY A 97 11.84 -2.94 9.14
N ILE A 98 12.71 -3.86 9.63
CA ILE A 98 12.98 -4.08 11.06
C ILE A 98 11.73 -4.56 11.82
N CYS A 99 10.76 -5.10 11.11
CA CYS A 99 9.47 -5.48 11.64
C CYS A 99 9.15 -6.97 11.49
N LEU A 100 10.05 -7.75 10.90
CA LEU A 100 9.91 -9.20 10.88
C LEU A 100 10.66 -9.85 12.05
N PRO A 101 10.09 -10.90 12.67
CA PRO A 101 10.80 -11.66 13.67
C PRO A 101 11.93 -12.43 13.00
N GLY A 102 13.13 -12.33 13.54
CA GLY A 102 14.19 -13.31 13.23
C GLY A 102 13.81 -14.70 13.77
N SER A 103 14.52 -15.74 13.33
CA SER A 103 14.28 -17.12 13.76
C SER A 103 14.35 -17.33 15.29
N SER A 104 15.06 -16.45 15.99
CA SER A 104 15.20 -16.43 17.45
C SER A 104 14.11 -15.65 18.19
N ARG A 105 13.19 -14.99 17.49
CA ARG A 105 12.23 -14.04 18.08
C ARG A 105 10.81 -14.22 17.51
N PRO A 106 10.19 -15.41 17.70
CA PRO A 106 8.89 -15.71 17.09
C PRO A 106 7.76 -14.78 17.56
N ASP A 107 7.85 -14.22 18.77
CA ASP A 107 6.85 -13.30 19.34
C ASP A 107 7.22 -11.82 19.16
N TYR A 108 8.00 -11.51 18.14
CA TYR A 108 8.46 -10.15 17.89
C TYR A 108 7.29 -9.23 17.58
N TRP A 109 7.11 -8.19 18.41
CA TRP A 109 6.04 -7.22 18.29
C TRP A 109 6.10 -6.35 17.01
N GLY A 110 7.29 -6.24 16.37
CA GLY A 110 7.49 -5.52 15.14
C GLY A 110 6.62 -5.99 13.98
N THR A 111 6.05 -7.21 14.08
CA THR A 111 5.07 -7.71 13.09
C THR A 111 3.86 -6.80 12.96
N GLN A 112 3.44 -6.12 14.04
CA GLN A 112 2.35 -5.15 14.03
C GLN A 112 2.74 -3.88 13.25
N GLU A 113 4.02 -3.51 13.29
CA GLU A 113 4.53 -2.39 12.50
C GLU A 113 4.56 -2.72 11.01
N CYS A 114 5.00 -3.92 10.63
CA CYS A 114 4.88 -4.39 9.24
C CYS A 114 3.45 -4.28 8.74
N GLU A 115 2.50 -4.81 9.49
CA GLU A 115 1.09 -4.79 9.11
C GLU A 115 0.56 -3.36 8.98
N TRP A 116 0.92 -2.48 9.92
CA TRP A 116 0.50 -1.08 9.88
C TRP A 116 1.04 -0.36 8.64
N VAL A 117 2.35 -0.52 8.33
CA VAL A 117 2.97 0.09 7.15
C VAL A 117 2.32 -0.41 5.87
N MET A 118 2.13 -1.71 5.73
CA MET A 118 1.49 -2.29 4.55
C MET A 118 0.04 -1.83 4.39
N GLN A 119 -0.73 -1.73 5.48
CA GLN A 119 -2.09 -1.17 5.43
C GLN A 119 -2.08 0.29 4.97
N ARG A 120 -1.11 1.09 5.41
CA ARG A 120 -0.97 2.47 4.94
C ARG A 120 -0.59 2.52 3.47
N ALA A 121 0.34 1.67 3.03
CA ALA A 121 0.70 1.57 1.62
C ALA A 121 -0.54 1.21 0.75
N ASP A 122 -1.34 0.24 1.18
CA ASP A 122 -2.61 -0.12 0.51
C ASP A 122 -3.56 1.10 0.41
N GLN A 123 -3.73 1.85 1.50
CA GLN A 123 -4.61 3.02 1.57
C GLN A 123 -4.18 4.15 0.64
N HIS A 124 -2.88 4.31 0.44
CA HIS A 124 -2.30 5.33 -0.44
C HIS A 124 -2.04 4.80 -1.85
N GLY A 125 -2.39 3.54 -2.14
CA GLY A 125 -2.15 2.90 -3.44
C GLY A 125 -0.67 2.77 -3.78
N LEU A 126 0.18 2.55 -2.77
CA LEU A 126 1.63 2.49 -2.94
C LEU A 126 2.10 1.06 -3.24
N SER A 127 3.01 0.94 -4.19
CA SER A 127 3.91 -0.20 -4.23
C SER A 127 4.97 -0.06 -3.13
N TRP A 128 5.46 -1.19 -2.63
CA TRP A 128 6.44 -1.19 -1.55
C TRP A 128 7.49 -2.30 -1.70
N CYS A 129 8.66 -2.10 -1.09
CA CYS A 129 9.68 -3.12 -0.89
C CYS A 129 10.02 -3.24 0.59
N TYR A 130 10.16 -4.48 1.06
CA TYR A 130 10.67 -4.76 2.40
C TYR A 130 12.21 -4.73 2.39
N TRP A 131 12.82 -4.03 3.31
CA TRP A 131 14.26 -3.98 3.52
C TRP A 131 14.63 -4.76 4.79
N ASP A 132 15.37 -5.89 4.71
CA ASP A 132 15.72 -6.53 3.46
C ASP A 132 15.80 -8.06 3.61
N THR A 133 16.14 -8.74 2.54
CA THR A 133 16.24 -10.20 2.49
C THR A 133 17.63 -10.72 2.83
N SER A 134 18.60 -9.85 3.10
CA SER A 134 20.00 -10.24 3.41
C SER A 134 20.16 -10.84 4.80
N ASP A 135 19.20 -10.57 5.70
CA ASP A 135 19.23 -11.10 7.05
C ASP A 135 18.81 -12.59 7.02
N LEU A 136 19.82 -13.47 7.00
CA LEU A 136 19.61 -14.91 7.02
C LEU A 136 18.76 -15.30 8.24
N GLY A 137 17.61 -15.93 7.97
CA GLY A 137 16.66 -16.36 8.99
C GLY A 137 15.46 -15.41 9.17
N VAL A 138 15.41 -14.29 8.47
CA VAL A 138 14.22 -13.42 8.44
C VAL A 138 13.25 -13.87 7.34
N LEU A 139 13.68 -13.87 6.08
CA LEU A 139 12.88 -14.35 4.96
C LEU A 139 13.24 -15.76 4.52
N TRP A 140 14.50 -16.15 4.65
CA TRP A 140 15.01 -17.43 4.22
C TRP A 140 15.82 -18.05 5.37
N ASN A 141 15.63 -19.35 5.61
CA ASN A 141 16.45 -20.09 6.56
C ASN A 141 17.82 -20.47 5.93
N SER A 142 18.70 -21.04 6.72
CA SER A 142 20.03 -21.47 6.27
C SER A 142 20.02 -22.54 5.17
N GLU A 143 18.89 -23.21 4.95
CA GLU A 143 18.68 -24.22 3.92
C GLU A 143 18.10 -23.62 2.62
N GLY A 144 17.85 -22.30 2.61
CA GLY A 144 17.24 -21.60 1.47
C GLY A 144 15.72 -21.76 1.35
N ASN A 145 15.06 -22.27 2.40
CA ASN A 145 13.61 -22.34 2.44
C ASN A 145 13.01 -21.05 3.01
N ALA A 146 11.85 -20.66 2.51
CA ALA A 146 11.13 -19.50 3.02
C ALA A 146 10.74 -19.69 4.50
N VAL A 147 10.92 -18.64 5.30
CA VAL A 147 10.45 -18.61 6.69
C VAL A 147 8.95 -18.34 6.70
N ASN A 148 8.16 -19.35 7.05
CA ASN A 148 6.69 -19.27 6.99
C ASN A 148 6.11 -18.05 7.70
N THR A 149 6.64 -17.69 8.88
CA THR A 149 6.18 -16.51 9.62
C THR A 149 6.35 -15.22 8.82
N ALA A 150 7.50 -15.06 8.13
CA ALA A 150 7.75 -13.89 7.30
C ALA A 150 6.84 -13.87 6.06
N VAL A 151 6.68 -15.03 5.41
CA VAL A 151 5.74 -15.19 4.29
C VAL A 151 4.33 -14.82 4.72
N ASP A 152 3.86 -15.32 5.87
CA ASP A 152 2.52 -15.03 6.37
C ASP A 152 2.30 -13.55 6.71
N ILE A 153 3.35 -12.86 7.18
CA ILE A 153 3.28 -11.43 7.50
C ILE A 153 3.24 -10.59 6.22
N LEU A 154 4.12 -10.89 5.25
CA LEU A 154 4.25 -10.08 4.04
C LEU A 154 3.24 -10.44 2.95
N SER A 155 2.62 -11.63 3.01
CA SER A 155 1.63 -12.02 2.01
C SER A 155 0.38 -11.17 2.09
N ARG A 156 -0.01 -10.57 0.97
CA ARG A 156 -1.22 -9.75 0.83
C ARG A 156 -1.81 -9.90 -0.57
N PRO A 157 -3.15 -9.85 -0.71
CA PRO A 157 -3.77 -9.60 -2.00
C PRO A 157 -3.52 -8.15 -2.43
N TYR A 158 -3.38 -7.92 -3.71
CA TYR A 158 -3.25 -6.58 -4.27
C TYR A 158 -3.70 -6.52 -5.72
N PRO A 159 -4.16 -5.35 -6.19
CA PRO A 159 -4.47 -5.14 -7.59
C PRO A 159 -3.18 -4.92 -8.39
N MET A 160 -2.89 -5.80 -9.34
CA MET A 160 -1.79 -5.62 -10.30
C MET A 160 -2.19 -4.60 -11.37
N SER A 161 -3.47 -4.63 -11.76
CA SER A 161 -4.08 -3.66 -12.67
C SER A 161 -5.59 -3.66 -12.49
N VAL A 162 -6.22 -2.54 -12.85
CA VAL A 162 -7.68 -2.42 -12.90
C VAL A 162 -8.11 -1.76 -14.22
N PRO A 163 -9.28 -2.10 -14.77
CA PRO A 163 -9.81 -1.43 -15.96
C PRO A 163 -10.45 -0.08 -15.58
N GLY A 164 -9.65 0.83 -15.03
CA GLY A 164 -10.15 2.10 -14.52
C GLY A 164 -9.11 2.98 -13.83
N THR A 165 -9.61 3.94 -13.08
CA THR A 165 -8.82 4.96 -12.34
C THR A 165 -9.31 5.07 -10.90
N GLN A 166 -8.70 5.97 -10.12
CA GLN A 166 -9.06 6.25 -8.72
C GLN A 166 -9.11 4.98 -7.85
N LEU A 167 -8.12 4.13 -8.05
CA LEU A 167 -7.97 2.86 -7.35
C LEU A 167 -7.83 3.06 -5.84
N ARG A 168 -8.58 2.28 -5.08
CA ARG A 168 -8.50 2.16 -3.62
C ARG A 168 -8.69 0.73 -3.22
N TYR A 169 -7.89 0.24 -2.30
CA TYR A 169 -8.02 -1.11 -1.80
C TYR A 169 -7.56 -1.22 -0.34
N SER A 170 -7.98 -2.29 0.31
CA SER A 170 -7.58 -2.63 1.67
C SER A 170 -7.64 -4.13 1.89
N PHE A 171 -6.80 -4.61 2.78
CA PHE A 171 -6.79 -6.00 3.22
C PHE A 171 -6.80 -6.06 4.75
N ASP A 172 -7.72 -6.82 5.31
CA ASP A 172 -7.75 -7.14 6.74
C ASP A 172 -7.20 -8.56 6.94
N LYS A 173 -6.04 -8.65 7.55
CA LYS A 173 -5.34 -9.91 7.81
C LYS A 173 -6.12 -10.85 8.73
N ASN A 174 -6.88 -10.32 9.70
CA ASN A 174 -7.58 -11.14 10.68
C ASN A 174 -8.81 -11.80 10.06
N THR A 175 -9.58 -11.05 9.28
CA THR A 175 -10.76 -11.56 8.57
C THR A 175 -10.44 -12.16 7.21
N LYS A 176 -9.23 -11.91 6.69
CA LYS A 176 -8.80 -12.27 5.33
C LYS A 176 -9.71 -11.68 4.25
N ILE A 177 -10.30 -10.52 4.53
CA ILE A 177 -11.14 -9.80 3.59
C ILE A 177 -10.32 -8.76 2.84
N PHE A 178 -10.31 -8.89 1.53
CA PHE A 178 -9.79 -7.89 0.60
C PHE A 178 -10.95 -7.10 0.00
N LYS A 179 -10.81 -5.78 -0.08
CA LYS A 179 -11.77 -4.87 -0.70
C LYS A 179 -11.06 -4.01 -1.71
N LEU A 180 -11.67 -3.85 -2.87
CA LEU A 180 -11.20 -3.05 -3.98
C LEU A 180 -12.34 -2.16 -4.47
N GLU A 181 -12.04 -0.90 -4.71
CA GLU A 181 -12.92 0.07 -5.38
C GLU A 181 -12.12 0.83 -6.43
N PHE A 182 -12.73 1.11 -7.56
CA PHE A 182 -12.15 1.93 -8.61
C PHE A 182 -13.23 2.54 -9.50
N GLN A 183 -12.87 3.58 -10.21
CA GLN A 183 -13.72 4.20 -11.21
C GLN A 183 -13.48 3.47 -12.55
N SER A 184 -14.46 2.69 -13.00
CA SER A 184 -14.36 1.92 -14.23
C SER A 184 -14.33 2.78 -15.48
N ILE A 185 -13.61 2.30 -16.50
CA ILE A 185 -13.56 2.89 -17.84
C ILE A 185 -13.98 1.81 -18.84
N GLU A 186 -15.09 2.04 -19.54
CA GLU A 186 -15.71 1.06 -20.46
C GLU A 186 -14.82 0.65 -21.63
N ASP A 187 -14.04 1.58 -22.17
CA ASP A 187 -13.19 1.35 -23.35
C ASP A 187 -11.95 0.50 -23.07
N ILE A 188 -11.68 0.14 -21.81
CA ILE A 188 -10.57 -0.73 -21.45
C ILE A 188 -10.97 -2.19 -21.64
N SER A 189 -10.58 -2.78 -22.77
CA SER A 189 -10.86 -4.19 -23.10
C SER A 189 -9.91 -5.19 -22.43
N THR A 190 -8.75 -4.74 -21.95
CA THR A 190 -7.79 -5.60 -21.27
C THR A 190 -8.29 -5.87 -19.83
N PRO A 191 -8.41 -7.14 -19.41
CA PRO A 191 -8.79 -7.46 -18.04
C PRO A 191 -7.81 -6.88 -17.03
N GLY A 192 -8.32 -6.33 -15.95
CA GLY A 192 -7.54 -6.07 -14.75
C GLY A 192 -7.18 -7.38 -14.06
N LYS A 193 -6.09 -7.41 -13.29
CA LYS A 193 -5.61 -8.59 -12.58
C LYS A 193 -5.44 -8.30 -11.09
N ILE A 194 -6.01 -9.17 -10.27
CA ILE A 194 -5.87 -9.12 -8.81
C ILE A 194 -5.09 -10.35 -8.35
N TYR A 195 -3.99 -10.13 -7.65
CA TYR A 195 -3.22 -11.20 -7.05
C TYR A 195 -3.85 -11.65 -5.73
N LEU A 196 -4.03 -12.95 -5.57
CA LEU A 196 -4.55 -13.61 -4.38
C LEU A 196 -3.57 -14.68 -3.89
N PRO A 197 -2.77 -14.42 -2.85
CA PRO A 197 -1.77 -15.38 -2.38
C PRO A 197 -2.40 -16.69 -1.91
N SER A 198 -1.84 -17.81 -2.36
CA SER A 198 -2.36 -19.16 -2.09
C SER A 198 -2.33 -19.55 -0.61
N ASN A 199 -1.35 -19.02 0.16
CA ASN A 199 -1.27 -19.26 1.61
C ASN A 199 -2.40 -18.54 2.39
N ILE A 200 -3.09 -17.58 1.79
CA ILE A 200 -4.24 -16.89 2.41
C ILE A 200 -5.56 -17.48 1.92
N TYR A 201 -5.72 -17.60 0.61
CA TYR A 201 -7.02 -17.93 0.00
C TYR A 201 -7.15 -19.41 -0.38
N GLY A 202 -6.03 -20.09 -0.70
CA GLY A 202 -6.05 -21.47 -1.10
C GLY A 202 -7.04 -21.76 -2.23
N GLU A 203 -7.80 -22.86 -2.11
CA GLU A 203 -8.90 -23.19 -3.02
C GLU A 203 -10.24 -22.59 -2.59
N ASN A 204 -10.39 -22.24 -1.30
CA ASN A 204 -11.61 -21.68 -0.73
C ASN A 204 -11.58 -20.16 -0.84
N ARG A 205 -12.04 -19.65 -1.97
CA ARG A 205 -12.15 -18.21 -2.19
C ARG A 205 -13.53 -17.85 -2.70
N TYR A 206 -14.09 -16.86 -2.09
CA TYR A 206 -15.40 -16.31 -2.42
C TYR A 206 -15.24 -14.86 -2.83
N PHE A 207 -16.00 -14.43 -3.81
CA PHE A 207 -15.99 -13.02 -4.23
C PHE A 207 -17.39 -12.51 -4.47
N LYS A 208 -17.57 -11.23 -4.21
CA LYS A 208 -18.77 -10.46 -4.45
C LYS A 208 -18.36 -9.14 -5.09
N HIS A 209 -19.08 -8.74 -6.11
CA HIS A 209 -18.70 -7.57 -6.90
C HIS A 209 -19.92 -6.79 -7.36
N SER A 210 -19.71 -5.55 -7.85
CA SER A 210 -20.73 -4.74 -8.50
C SER A 210 -21.20 -5.37 -9.81
N GLU A 211 -22.43 -5.05 -10.21
CA GLU A 211 -23.10 -5.68 -11.37
C GLU A 211 -22.42 -5.38 -12.70
N ASP A 212 -21.70 -4.26 -12.78
CA ASP A 212 -20.95 -3.82 -13.95
C ASP A 212 -19.65 -4.60 -14.20
N LEU A 213 -19.22 -5.43 -13.24
CA LEU A 213 -18.04 -6.26 -13.37
C LEU A 213 -18.39 -7.71 -13.77
N GLU A 214 -17.48 -8.30 -14.52
CA GLU A 214 -17.30 -9.74 -14.66
C GLU A 214 -16.00 -10.13 -13.97
N VAL A 215 -16.07 -11.10 -13.05
CA VAL A 215 -14.95 -11.55 -12.24
C VAL A 215 -14.80 -13.05 -12.37
N ARG A 216 -13.61 -13.52 -12.73
CA ARG A 216 -13.33 -14.96 -12.87
C ARG A 216 -11.90 -15.27 -12.41
N LEU A 217 -11.65 -16.54 -12.08
CA LEU A 217 -10.29 -17.02 -11.93
C LEU A 217 -9.56 -16.93 -13.27
N SER A 218 -8.31 -16.50 -13.25
CA SER A 218 -7.50 -16.45 -14.45
C SER A 218 -7.15 -17.86 -14.94
N ASP A 219 -7.19 -18.04 -16.25
CA ASP A 219 -6.73 -19.29 -16.88
C ASP A 219 -5.19 -19.42 -16.88
N GLU A 220 -4.48 -18.30 -16.63
CA GLU A 220 -3.01 -18.24 -16.65
C GLU A 220 -2.39 -18.69 -15.32
N ASP A 221 -3.00 -18.29 -14.20
CA ASP A 221 -2.51 -18.56 -12.85
C ASP A 221 -3.68 -18.62 -11.87
N SER A 222 -3.77 -19.71 -11.12
CA SER A 222 -4.81 -19.91 -10.11
C SER A 222 -4.76 -18.89 -8.95
N GLN A 223 -3.70 -18.12 -8.82
CA GLN A 223 -3.57 -17.04 -7.84
C GLN A 223 -4.04 -15.68 -8.39
N LEU A 224 -4.54 -15.64 -9.61
CA LEU A 224 -5.03 -14.40 -10.21
C LEU A 224 -6.55 -14.44 -10.40
N LEU A 225 -7.19 -13.28 -10.16
CA LEU A 225 -8.54 -12.99 -10.66
C LEU A 225 -8.42 -12.02 -11.83
N ASP A 226 -9.12 -12.33 -12.89
CA ASP A 226 -9.39 -11.41 -14.01
C ASP A 226 -10.67 -10.63 -13.70
N ILE A 227 -10.63 -9.31 -13.87
CA ILE A 227 -11.78 -8.42 -13.75
C ILE A 227 -11.99 -7.65 -15.05
N THR A 228 -13.20 -7.65 -15.56
CA THR A 228 -13.56 -6.97 -16.81
C THR A 228 -14.79 -6.11 -16.58
N VAL A 229 -14.82 -4.91 -17.14
CA VAL A 229 -16.02 -4.06 -17.17
C VAL A 229 -16.94 -4.55 -18.28
N LYS A 230 -18.20 -4.81 -17.95
CA LYS A 230 -19.21 -5.24 -18.93
C LYS A 230 -19.51 -4.10 -19.91
N LYS A 231 -19.59 -4.42 -21.18
CA LYS A 231 -20.07 -3.48 -22.20
C LYS A 231 -21.52 -3.12 -21.88
N ASP A 232 -21.91 -1.89 -22.14
CA ASP A 232 -23.23 -1.32 -21.87
C ASP A 232 -23.53 -1.03 -20.38
N SER A 233 -22.56 -1.19 -19.48
CA SER A 233 -22.64 -0.61 -18.14
C SER A 233 -22.43 0.91 -18.24
N VAL A 234 -23.34 1.66 -17.66
CA VAL A 234 -23.39 3.14 -17.74
C VAL A 234 -22.03 3.76 -17.48
N THR A 235 -21.64 4.67 -18.36
CA THR A 235 -20.43 5.49 -18.32
C THR A 235 -20.04 5.92 -16.89
N THR A 236 -18.86 5.50 -16.46
CA THR A 236 -18.19 5.90 -15.21
C THR A 236 -18.96 5.50 -13.95
N THR A 237 -18.92 4.24 -13.59
CA THR A 237 -19.46 3.73 -12.33
C THR A 237 -18.34 3.48 -11.31
N ASN A 238 -18.66 3.65 -10.03
CA ASN A 238 -17.79 3.16 -8.95
C ASN A 238 -17.94 1.64 -8.84
N SER A 239 -17.01 0.93 -9.42
CA SER A 239 -16.96 -0.51 -9.40
C SER A 239 -16.28 -1.01 -8.13
N TRP A 240 -16.72 -2.14 -7.63
CA TRP A 240 -16.14 -2.72 -6.42
C TRP A 240 -16.06 -4.26 -6.47
N LEU A 241 -15.08 -4.78 -5.74
CA LEU A 241 -14.85 -6.21 -5.53
C LEU A 241 -14.51 -6.48 -4.06
N VAL A 242 -15.11 -7.51 -3.49
CA VAL A 242 -14.75 -8.05 -2.18
C VAL A 242 -14.35 -9.52 -2.36
N VAL A 243 -13.21 -9.89 -1.79
CA VAL A 243 -12.74 -11.28 -1.77
C VAL A 243 -12.51 -11.71 -0.33
N GLY A 244 -12.86 -12.95 -0.01
CA GLY A 244 -12.64 -13.55 1.31
C GLY A 244 -12.60 -15.07 1.28
N VAL A 245 -12.38 -15.67 2.44
CA VAL A 245 -12.28 -17.13 2.62
C VAL A 245 -13.56 -17.78 3.10
N THR A 246 -14.62 -16.99 3.30
CA THR A 246 -15.96 -17.45 3.69
C THR A 246 -16.99 -16.89 2.74
N SER A 247 -18.14 -17.57 2.61
CA SER A 247 -19.26 -17.12 1.76
C SER A 247 -19.99 -15.89 2.31
N GLU A 248 -19.81 -15.56 3.58
CA GLU A 248 -20.43 -14.40 4.23
C GLU A 248 -19.59 -13.14 4.01
N LEU A 249 -19.61 -12.62 2.79
CA LEU A 249 -18.89 -11.41 2.44
C LEU A 249 -19.73 -10.16 2.70
N PRO A 250 -19.13 -9.09 3.27
CA PRO A 250 -19.79 -7.80 3.38
C PRO A 250 -20.09 -7.22 1.99
N SER A 251 -21.11 -6.38 1.89
CA SER A 251 -21.31 -5.54 0.71
C SER A 251 -20.67 -4.17 0.94
N ILE A 252 -20.08 -3.61 -0.11
CA ILE A 252 -19.66 -2.21 -0.10
C ILE A 252 -20.91 -1.38 -0.38
N ARG A 253 -21.32 -0.53 0.58
CA ARG A 253 -22.40 0.45 0.37
C ARG A 253 -21.78 1.71 -0.22
N SER A 254 -22.22 2.09 -1.40
CA SER A 254 -21.64 3.17 -2.20
C SER A 254 -21.72 4.59 -1.61
N ASN A 255 -22.38 4.79 -0.47
CA ASN A 255 -22.68 6.14 0.03
C ASN A 255 -21.83 6.65 1.20
N ASN A 256 -20.96 5.83 1.82
CA ASN A 256 -20.11 6.27 2.94
C ASN A 256 -18.79 5.52 2.98
N TRP A 257 -17.97 5.78 2.00
CA TRP A 257 -16.65 5.17 1.91
C TRP A 257 -15.76 5.48 3.13
N LEU A 258 -15.82 6.70 3.66
CA LEU A 258 -15.12 7.12 4.88
C LEU A 258 -15.56 6.31 6.11
N ASP A 259 -16.85 6.01 6.27
CA ASP A 259 -17.36 5.26 7.41
C ASP A 259 -16.98 3.76 7.34
N THR A 260 -16.92 3.21 6.13
CA THR A 260 -16.45 1.82 5.93
C THR A 260 -14.96 1.68 6.21
N PHE A 261 -14.18 2.72 5.94
CA PHE A 261 -12.73 2.74 6.19
C PHE A 261 -12.40 2.98 7.67
N LEU A 262 -13.13 3.86 8.34
CA LEU A 262 -12.96 4.17 9.76
C LEU A 262 -13.44 3.03 10.69
N SER A 263 -14.40 2.23 10.25
CA SER A 263 -14.89 1.08 11.03
C SER A 263 -13.90 -0.08 11.14
N PHE A 264 -12.83 -0.07 10.34
CA PHE A 264 -11.75 -1.07 10.38
C PHE A 264 -10.50 -0.61 11.14
N ILE A 265 -10.53 0.57 11.78
CA ILE A 265 -9.51 0.98 12.73
C ILE A 265 -10.07 0.65 14.13
N PRO A 266 -9.75 -0.51 14.73
CA PRO A 266 -10.33 -0.91 16.03
C PRO A 266 -9.87 -0.04 17.19
N PHE A 267 -9.17 1.05 16.97
CA PHE A 267 -8.52 1.89 17.98
C PHE A 267 -8.94 3.36 18.02
N LEU A 268 -9.94 3.80 17.24
CA LEU A 268 -10.47 5.17 17.35
C LEU A 268 -11.78 5.27 18.13
N SER A 269 -12.25 4.16 18.73
CA SER A 269 -13.38 4.19 19.68
C SER A 269 -12.92 3.75 21.06
N ARG A 270 -12.15 4.62 21.74
CA ARG A 270 -12.15 4.80 23.22
C ARG A 270 -11.28 6.00 23.58
#